data_d33847f14c86a5c256c5b2eb51740fd6
#
_entry.id   d33847f14c86a5c256c5b2eb51740fd6
#
_cell.length_a   1.000
_cell.length_b   1.000
_cell.length_c   1.000
_cell.angle_alpha   90.00
_cell.angle_beta   90.00
_cell.angle_gamma   90.00
#
_symmetry.space_group_name_H-M   'P 1'
#
loop_
_entity.id
_entity.type
_entity.pdbx_description
1 polymer ?
#
loop_
_entity_poly.entity_id
_entity_poly.type
_entity_poly.pdbx_seq_one_letter_code
_entity_poly.pdbx_strand_id
1 'polypeptide(L)'
;RYLPKDYQLLYTARQLLMSKSYGVDTAISKVPKKFKNDHGLNYDRLKWRRKRGRVDGSLEILLKIKNTKEYMVRPDKWWVERGIIGRSLIYKKKYETAYKIVSSHALTEGPEYAEAEWMSGWIALSFLKDPILAENHFLNFYNNVGYPISLSRGAYWLGRTYEKIGKKDLAAQWYKESSKYLTTYYGQLSHL
;
A
#
# COMPACT_ATOMS: atom_id res chain seq x y z
N ARG A 1 -3.14 29.35 25.44
CA ARG A 1 -1.68 29.22 25.44
C ARG A 1 -1.21 29.28 23.98
N TYR A 2 -0.44 30.27 23.60
CA TYR A 2 -0.01 30.46 22.22
C TYR A 2 1.04 29.40 21.84
N LEU A 3 0.88 28.77 20.68
CA LEU A 3 1.88 27.87 20.12
C LEU A 3 3.15 28.66 19.76
N PRO A 4 4.35 28.10 19.95
CA PRO A 4 5.59 28.69 19.44
C PRO A 4 5.51 28.98 17.94
N LYS A 5 6.13 30.06 17.47
CA LYS A 5 6.06 30.55 16.09
C LYS A 5 6.38 29.46 15.04
N ASP A 6 7.36 28.61 15.34
CA ASP A 6 7.76 27.51 14.45
C ASP A 6 6.63 26.48 14.20
N TYR A 7 5.88 26.16 15.27
CA TYR A 7 4.70 25.28 15.15
C TYR A 7 3.53 25.96 14.44
N GLN A 8 3.36 27.28 14.65
CA GLN A 8 2.34 28.04 13.92
C GLN A 8 2.59 27.96 12.39
N LEU A 9 3.84 28.11 11.95
CA LEU A 9 4.22 27.99 10.54
C LEU A 9 3.94 26.57 9.98
N LEU A 10 4.27 25.53 10.76
CA LEU A 10 3.97 24.15 10.38
C LEU A 10 2.47 23.92 10.23
N TYR A 11 1.67 24.28 11.25
CA TYR A 11 0.22 24.06 11.21
C TYR A 11 -0.48 24.92 10.17
N THR A 12 -0.04 26.13 9.90
CA THR A 12 -0.56 26.96 8.81
C THR A 12 -0.35 26.28 7.46
N ALA A 13 0.85 25.76 7.20
CA ALA A 13 1.14 25.04 5.96
C ALA A 13 0.24 23.79 5.81
N ARG A 14 0.08 23.01 6.89
CA ARG A 14 -0.80 21.83 6.91
C ARG A 14 -2.28 22.20 6.69
N GLN A 15 -2.76 23.24 7.33
CA GLN A 15 -4.12 23.73 7.16
C GLN A 15 -4.42 24.13 5.71
N LEU A 16 -3.50 24.88 5.06
CA LEU A 16 -3.65 25.25 3.64
C LEU A 16 -3.65 24.04 2.71
N LEU A 17 -2.82 23.03 2.98
CA LEU A 17 -2.82 21.76 2.24
C LEU A 17 -4.16 21.02 2.35
N MET A 18 -4.77 21.00 3.53
CA MET A 18 -6.05 20.34 3.79
C MET A 18 -7.25 21.11 3.20
N SER A 19 -7.24 22.44 3.29
CA SER A 19 -8.36 23.31 2.87
C SER A 19 -8.37 23.64 1.37
N LYS A 20 -7.40 23.15 0.59
CA LYS A 20 -7.24 23.46 -0.85
C LYS A 20 -7.07 24.95 -1.16
N SER A 21 -6.63 25.74 -0.19
CA SER A 21 -6.44 27.19 -0.31
C SER A 21 -5.22 27.55 -1.17
N TYR A 22 -5.15 28.81 -1.58
CA TYR A 22 -3.98 29.37 -2.25
C TYR A 22 -2.82 29.59 -1.26
N GLY A 23 -1.60 29.78 -1.77
CA GLY A 23 -0.44 30.09 -0.95
C GLY A 23 0.26 28.91 -0.31
N VAL A 24 -0.08 27.67 -0.70
CA VAL A 24 0.51 26.44 -0.17
C VAL A 24 2.04 26.43 -0.30
N ASP A 25 2.58 26.76 -1.47
CA ASP A 25 4.03 26.71 -1.71
C ASP A 25 4.78 27.73 -0.84
N THR A 26 4.23 28.94 -0.72
CA THR A 26 4.76 30.00 0.17
C THR A 26 4.72 29.56 1.64
N ALA A 27 3.63 28.94 2.08
CA ALA A 27 3.52 28.47 3.45
C ALA A 27 4.52 27.33 3.74
N ILE A 28 4.69 26.38 2.82
CA ILE A 28 5.67 25.30 2.93
C ILE A 28 7.11 25.85 2.97
N SER A 29 7.43 26.86 2.16
CA SER A 29 8.77 27.44 2.14
C SER A 29 9.15 28.06 3.51
N LYS A 30 8.17 28.61 4.24
CA LYS A 30 8.33 29.21 5.58
C LYS A 30 8.46 28.19 6.71
N VAL A 31 8.14 26.89 6.47
CA VAL A 31 8.27 25.85 7.50
C VAL A 31 9.74 25.68 7.87
N PRO A 32 10.11 25.75 9.17
CA PRO A 32 11.48 25.58 9.64
C PRO A 32 12.11 24.26 9.19
N LYS A 33 13.42 24.24 8.94
CA LYS A 33 14.16 23.07 8.46
C LYS A 33 13.91 21.82 9.33
N LYS A 34 13.85 21.98 10.66
CA LYS A 34 13.60 20.88 11.62
C LYS A 34 12.26 20.15 11.39
N PHE A 35 11.28 20.80 10.77
CA PHE A 35 9.96 20.21 10.45
C PHE A 35 9.80 19.80 8.98
N LYS A 36 10.81 19.93 8.14
CA LYS A 36 10.71 19.52 6.72
C LYS A 36 10.41 18.03 6.54
N ASN A 37 10.81 17.20 7.52
CA ASN A 37 10.53 15.77 7.54
C ASN A 37 9.39 15.39 8.50
N ASP A 38 8.58 16.35 8.95
CA ASP A 38 7.40 16.05 9.77
C ASP A 38 6.44 15.11 9.02
N HIS A 39 6.03 14.03 9.69
CA HIS A 39 5.18 13.02 9.08
C HIS A 39 3.83 13.57 8.61
N GLY A 40 3.21 14.45 9.43
CA GLY A 40 1.93 15.05 9.09
C GLY A 40 2.03 16.00 7.92
N LEU A 41 3.08 16.83 7.86
CA LEU A 41 3.34 17.71 6.71
C LEU A 41 3.54 16.91 5.43
N ASN A 42 4.35 15.85 5.48
CA ASN A 42 4.60 15.00 4.32
C ASN A 42 3.33 14.24 3.88
N TYR A 43 2.52 13.76 4.82
CA TYR A 43 1.24 13.13 4.50
C TYR A 43 0.26 14.11 3.82
N ASP A 44 0.11 15.32 4.36
CA ASP A 44 -0.78 16.33 3.80
C ASP A 44 -0.31 16.79 2.40
N ARG A 45 1.00 16.94 2.18
CA ARG A 45 1.61 17.22 0.88
C ARG A 45 1.38 16.11 -0.13
N LEU A 46 1.59 14.85 0.28
CA LEU A 46 1.34 13.66 -0.53
C LEU A 46 -0.10 13.64 -1.04
N LYS A 47 -1.05 13.74 -0.12
CA LYS A 47 -2.49 13.74 -0.41
C LYS A 47 -2.92 14.92 -1.29
N TRP A 48 -2.39 16.11 -1.03
CA TRP A 48 -2.66 17.31 -1.81
C TRP A 48 -2.15 17.18 -3.24
N ARG A 49 -0.93 16.69 -3.45
CA ARG A 49 -0.35 16.44 -4.77
C ARG A 49 -1.15 15.40 -5.54
N ARG A 50 -1.44 14.25 -4.92
CA ARG A 50 -2.23 13.18 -5.55
C ARG A 50 -3.61 13.69 -6.00
N LYS A 51 -4.33 14.42 -5.15
CA LYS A 51 -5.65 14.97 -5.49
C LYS A 51 -5.63 15.95 -6.68
N ARG A 52 -4.48 16.49 -7.02
CA ARG A 52 -4.25 17.36 -8.19
C ARG A 52 -3.65 16.63 -9.39
N GLY A 53 -3.66 15.31 -9.38
CA GLY A 53 -3.10 14.50 -10.46
C GLY A 53 -1.56 14.53 -10.55
N ARG A 54 -0.87 15.13 -9.57
CA ARG A 54 0.60 15.22 -9.52
C ARG A 54 1.19 13.94 -8.93
N VAL A 55 0.99 12.81 -9.61
CA VAL A 55 1.39 11.48 -9.12
C VAL A 55 2.90 11.39 -8.92
N ASP A 56 3.70 11.91 -9.84
CA ASP A 56 5.17 11.87 -9.73
C ASP A 56 5.67 12.67 -8.52
N GLY A 57 5.07 13.83 -8.23
CA GLY A 57 5.39 14.59 -7.04
C GLY A 57 4.94 13.92 -5.73
N SER A 58 3.90 13.09 -5.78
CA SER A 58 3.47 12.26 -4.65
C SER A 58 4.42 11.09 -4.43
N LEU A 59 4.84 10.45 -5.52
CA LEU A 59 5.82 9.36 -5.50
C LEU A 59 7.15 9.81 -4.90
N GLU A 60 7.61 11.02 -5.25
CA GLU A 60 8.85 11.59 -4.67
C GLU A 60 8.82 11.62 -3.14
N ILE A 61 7.67 11.95 -2.53
CA ILE A 61 7.52 11.94 -1.08
C ILE A 61 7.62 10.51 -0.55
N LEU A 62 6.87 9.56 -1.13
CA LEU A 62 6.87 8.16 -0.69
C LEU A 62 8.25 7.50 -0.77
N LEU A 63 9.08 7.89 -1.74
CA LEU A 63 10.42 7.36 -1.89
C LEU A 63 11.44 7.94 -0.88
N LYS A 64 11.14 9.09 -0.27
CA LYS A 64 12.05 9.80 0.65
C LYS A 64 11.73 9.57 2.13
N ILE A 65 10.50 9.25 2.49
CA ILE A 65 10.10 9.08 3.87
C ILE A 65 10.62 7.76 4.46
N LYS A 66 10.71 7.71 5.79
CA LYS A 66 10.96 6.47 6.52
C LYS A 66 9.71 5.60 6.53
N ASN A 67 9.84 4.35 6.10
CA ASN A 67 8.73 3.40 6.04
C ASN A 67 8.62 2.61 7.35
N THR A 68 8.43 3.31 8.47
CA THR A 68 8.28 2.71 9.80
C THR A 68 7.01 3.19 10.48
N LYS A 69 6.46 2.36 11.37
CA LYS A 69 5.25 2.66 12.13
C LYS A 69 5.44 3.93 12.98
N GLU A 70 6.62 4.10 13.55
CA GLU A 70 6.98 5.26 14.39
C GLU A 70 6.94 6.56 13.58
N TYR A 71 7.46 6.56 12.36
CA TYR A 71 7.42 7.73 11.50
C TYR A 71 6.01 8.01 11.00
N MET A 72 5.32 6.99 10.51
CA MET A 72 4.00 7.17 9.89
C MET A 72 2.90 7.48 10.90
N VAL A 73 3.04 7.04 12.17
CA VAL A 73 2.06 7.16 13.26
C VAL A 73 0.72 6.48 12.92
N ARG A 74 0.20 6.70 11.74
CA ARG A 74 -1.04 6.12 11.19
C ARG A 74 -0.76 5.46 9.83
N PRO A 75 -0.06 4.31 9.79
CA PRO A 75 0.27 3.61 8.54
C PRO A 75 -0.97 3.20 7.74
N ASP A 76 -2.12 2.97 8.39
CA ASP A 76 -3.42 2.76 7.75
C ASP A 76 -3.82 3.91 6.81
N LYS A 77 -3.61 5.16 7.23
CA LYS A 77 -3.90 6.33 6.40
C LYS A 77 -2.94 6.46 5.22
N TRP A 78 -1.66 6.15 5.47
CA TRP A 78 -0.65 6.14 4.40
C TRP A 78 -0.93 5.03 3.38
N TRP A 79 -1.46 3.88 3.81
CA TRP A 79 -1.83 2.79 2.92
C TRP A 79 -2.84 3.23 1.86
N VAL A 80 -3.86 3.99 2.22
CA VAL A 80 -4.85 4.51 1.26
C VAL A 80 -4.17 5.22 0.09
N GLU A 81 -3.22 6.08 0.39
CA GLU A 81 -2.48 6.84 -0.63
C GLU A 81 -1.54 5.94 -1.44
N ARG A 82 -0.81 5.01 -0.77
CA ARG A 82 0.07 4.02 -1.43
C ARG A 82 -0.70 3.13 -2.38
N GLY A 83 -1.86 2.62 -1.98
CA GLY A 83 -2.70 1.78 -2.82
C GLY A 83 -3.17 2.49 -4.09
N ILE A 84 -3.57 3.76 -3.98
CA ILE A 84 -3.98 4.57 -5.14
C ILE A 84 -2.79 4.82 -6.07
N ILE A 85 -1.65 5.24 -5.53
CA ILE A 85 -0.44 5.53 -6.32
C ILE A 85 0.11 4.25 -6.93
N GLY A 86 0.12 3.14 -6.18
CA GLY A 86 0.54 1.83 -6.68
C GLY A 86 -0.25 1.38 -7.90
N ARG A 87 -1.60 1.49 -7.86
CA ARG A 87 -2.46 1.18 -9.02
C ARG A 87 -2.17 2.08 -10.21
N SER A 88 -1.93 3.38 -9.98
CA SER A 88 -1.54 4.30 -11.05
C SER A 88 -0.20 3.93 -11.68
N LEU A 89 0.77 3.47 -10.87
CA LEU A 89 2.07 3.02 -11.37
C LEU A 89 1.96 1.72 -12.17
N ILE A 90 1.10 0.79 -11.76
CA ILE A 90 0.81 -0.44 -12.52
C ILE A 90 0.23 -0.08 -13.89
N TYR A 91 -0.74 0.82 -13.93
CA TYR A 91 -1.32 1.31 -15.20
C TYR A 91 -0.25 1.94 -16.11
N LYS A 92 0.72 2.65 -15.54
CA LYS A 92 1.87 3.22 -16.25
C LYS A 92 2.99 2.19 -16.53
N LYS A 93 2.78 0.91 -16.23
CA LYS A 93 3.76 -0.20 -16.38
C LYS A 93 5.07 0.01 -15.60
N LYS A 94 5.04 0.77 -14.50
CA LYS A 94 6.18 1.00 -13.59
C LYS A 94 6.11 0.00 -12.42
N TYR A 95 6.26 -1.29 -12.73
CA TYR A 95 5.93 -2.39 -11.82
C TYR A 95 6.86 -2.47 -10.60
N GLU A 96 8.17 -2.33 -10.78
CA GLU A 96 9.15 -2.36 -9.68
C GLU A 96 8.90 -1.20 -8.70
N THR A 97 8.61 -0.03 -9.23
CA THR A 97 8.28 1.15 -8.40
C THR A 97 6.94 0.95 -7.68
N ALA A 98 5.94 0.38 -8.37
CA ALA A 98 4.65 0.05 -7.76
C ALA A 98 4.83 -0.93 -6.60
N TYR A 99 5.59 -2.00 -6.80
CA TYR A 99 5.91 -2.97 -5.76
C TYR A 99 6.60 -2.30 -4.57
N LYS A 100 7.68 -1.54 -4.82
CA LYS A 100 8.42 -0.83 -3.77
C LYS A 100 7.50 0.06 -2.91
N ILE A 101 6.57 0.79 -3.54
CA ILE A 101 5.65 1.68 -2.82
C ILE A 101 4.62 0.88 -2.01
N VAL A 102 4.06 -0.17 -2.60
CA VAL A 102 3.00 -0.97 -1.98
C VAL A 102 3.54 -1.82 -0.83
N SER A 103 4.66 -2.51 -1.02
CA SER A 103 5.25 -3.39 0.00
C SER A 103 5.86 -2.64 1.20
N SER A 104 6.14 -1.34 1.06
CA SER A 104 6.69 -0.50 2.14
C SER A 104 5.61 0.12 3.04
N HIS A 105 4.55 -0.62 3.38
CA HIS A 105 3.35 -0.09 4.06
C HIS A 105 3.48 0.10 5.58
N ALA A 106 4.44 -0.54 6.23
CA ALA A 106 4.66 -0.49 7.69
C ALA A 106 3.45 -0.92 8.55
N LEU A 107 2.49 -1.64 7.97
CA LEU A 107 1.35 -2.25 8.65
C LEU A 107 1.75 -3.62 9.21
N THR A 108 1.08 -4.06 10.28
CA THR A 108 1.35 -5.35 10.93
C THR A 108 0.11 -6.22 11.08
N GLU A 109 -1.08 -5.62 10.97
CA GLU A 109 -2.37 -6.30 11.19
C GLU A 109 -3.52 -5.50 10.58
N GLY A 110 -4.70 -6.10 10.53
CA GLY A 110 -5.93 -5.44 10.11
C GLY A 110 -6.20 -5.55 8.59
N PRO A 111 -7.36 -5.03 8.15
CA PRO A 111 -7.77 -5.15 6.76
C PRO A 111 -6.84 -4.44 5.78
N GLU A 112 -6.25 -3.32 6.18
CA GLU A 112 -5.28 -2.58 5.37
C GLU A 112 -3.98 -3.36 5.18
N TYR A 113 -3.52 -4.10 6.21
CA TYR A 113 -2.39 -5.02 6.11
C TYR A 113 -2.68 -6.13 5.12
N ALA A 114 -3.83 -6.79 5.26
CA ALA A 114 -4.23 -7.85 4.35
C ALA A 114 -4.30 -7.35 2.89
N GLU A 115 -4.89 -6.17 2.66
CA GLU A 115 -4.94 -5.60 1.32
C GLU A 115 -3.54 -5.28 0.76
N ALA A 116 -2.64 -4.76 1.60
CA ALA A 116 -1.27 -4.42 1.22
C ALA A 116 -0.46 -5.67 0.84
N GLU A 117 -0.54 -6.72 1.65
CA GLU A 117 0.11 -7.98 1.38
C GLU A 117 -0.43 -8.65 0.12
N TRP A 118 -1.77 -8.69 -0.04
CA TRP A 118 -2.35 -9.24 -1.26
C TRP A 118 -1.91 -8.47 -2.51
N MET A 119 -1.92 -7.15 -2.47
CA MET A 119 -1.53 -6.31 -3.61
C MET A 119 -0.04 -6.48 -3.93
N SER A 120 0.82 -6.58 -2.91
CA SER A 120 2.26 -6.83 -3.08
C SER A 120 2.51 -8.17 -3.75
N GLY A 121 1.84 -9.24 -3.28
CA GLY A 121 1.93 -10.57 -3.87
C GLY A 121 1.42 -10.59 -5.32
N TRP A 122 0.32 -9.91 -5.58
CA TRP A 122 -0.22 -9.81 -6.94
C TRP A 122 0.73 -9.10 -7.91
N ILE A 123 1.37 -8.01 -7.48
CA ILE A 123 2.37 -7.31 -8.30
C ILE A 123 3.58 -8.22 -8.54
N ALA A 124 4.08 -8.87 -7.50
CA ALA A 124 5.23 -9.77 -7.58
C ALA A 124 4.98 -10.92 -8.57
N LEU A 125 3.85 -11.62 -8.45
CA LEU A 125 3.54 -12.76 -9.31
C LEU A 125 3.22 -12.34 -10.75
N SER A 126 2.33 -11.34 -10.90
CA SER A 126 1.75 -11.02 -12.21
C SER A 126 2.65 -10.18 -13.08
N PHE A 127 3.40 -9.25 -12.51
CA PHE A 127 4.19 -8.26 -13.25
C PHE A 127 5.69 -8.42 -13.11
N LEU A 128 6.19 -8.70 -11.89
CA LEU A 128 7.64 -8.92 -11.68
C LEU A 128 8.07 -10.34 -12.05
N LYS A 129 7.11 -11.27 -12.17
CA LYS A 129 7.37 -12.69 -12.44
C LYS A 129 8.25 -13.35 -11.36
N ASP A 130 8.12 -12.89 -10.15
CA ASP A 130 8.80 -13.40 -8.96
C ASP A 130 7.82 -14.17 -8.06
N PRO A 131 7.65 -15.50 -8.28
CA PRO A 131 6.71 -16.28 -7.50
C PRO A 131 7.21 -16.55 -6.07
N ILE A 132 8.51 -16.52 -5.82
CA ILE A 132 9.05 -16.70 -4.46
C ILE A 132 8.71 -15.50 -3.59
N LEU A 133 8.86 -14.30 -4.15
CA LEU A 133 8.46 -13.07 -3.48
C LEU A 133 6.94 -13.02 -3.24
N ALA A 134 6.16 -13.47 -4.22
CA ALA A 134 4.71 -13.54 -4.14
C ALA A 134 4.21 -14.51 -3.06
N GLU A 135 4.87 -15.67 -2.91
CA GLU A 135 4.55 -16.67 -1.89
C GLU A 135 4.52 -16.07 -0.49
N ASN A 136 5.58 -15.33 -0.12
CA ASN A 136 5.66 -14.70 1.20
C ASN A 136 4.47 -13.74 1.45
N HIS A 137 4.14 -12.91 0.48
CA HIS A 137 3.04 -11.96 0.60
C HIS A 137 1.67 -12.65 0.67
N PHE A 138 1.42 -13.67 -0.14
CA PHE A 138 0.15 -14.39 -0.11
C PHE A 138 -0.01 -15.25 1.15
N LEU A 139 1.07 -15.79 1.72
CA LEU A 139 1.04 -16.45 3.02
C LEU A 139 0.72 -15.44 4.13
N ASN A 140 1.35 -14.27 4.12
CA ASN A 140 1.05 -13.21 5.07
C ASN A 140 -0.43 -12.78 4.96
N PHE A 141 -0.94 -12.62 3.74
CA PHE A 141 -2.36 -12.33 3.52
C PHE A 141 -3.26 -13.44 4.09
N TYR A 142 -3.04 -14.69 3.68
CA TYR A 142 -3.88 -15.84 4.07
C TYR A 142 -3.94 -16.03 5.58
N ASN A 143 -2.79 -15.91 6.26
CA ASN A 143 -2.68 -16.10 7.71
C ASN A 143 -3.32 -14.95 8.53
N ASN A 144 -3.67 -13.83 7.90
CA ASN A 144 -4.24 -12.65 8.56
C ASN A 144 -5.68 -12.34 8.16
N VAL A 145 -6.35 -13.26 7.49
CA VAL A 145 -7.77 -13.15 7.11
C VAL A 145 -8.58 -14.32 7.66
N GLY A 146 -9.89 -14.12 7.89
CA GLY A 146 -10.76 -15.15 8.46
C GLY A 146 -12.08 -15.33 7.69
N TYR A 147 -12.42 -14.45 6.76
CA TYR A 147 -13.68 -14.57 6.03
C TYR A 147 -13.55 -15.45 4.77
N PRO A 148 -14.58 -16.26 4.42
CA PRO A 148 -14.57 -17.16 3.29
C PRO A 148 -14.09 -16.53 1.98
N ILE A 149 -14.53 -15.31 1.68
CA ILE A 149 -14.12 -14.58 0.47
C ILE A 149 -12.63 -14.27 0.43
N SER A 150 -12.04 -13.96 1.58
CA SER A 150 -10.61 -13.66 1.67
C SER A 150 -9.76 -14.92 1.73
N LEU A 151 -10.22 -15.95 2.44
CA LEU A 151 -9.55 -17.26 2.52
C LEU A 151 -9.48 -17.92 1.14
N SER A 152 -10.60 -17.97 0.41
CA SER A 152 -10.61 -18.51 -0.94
C SER A 152 -9.69 -17.76 -1.89
N ARG A 153 -9.68 -16.42 -1.78
CA ARG A 153 -8.79 -15.56 -2.58
C ARG A 153 -7.32 -15.87 -2.31
N GLY A 154 -6.93 -15.93 -1.03
CA GLY A 154 -5.55 -16.22 -0.64
C GLY A 154 -5.10 -17.60 -1.08
N ALA A 155 -5.94 -18.63 -0.85
CA ALA A 155 -5.66 -19.99 -1.27
C ALA A 155 -5.53 -20.13 -2.79
N TYR A 156 -6.41 -19.50 -3.58
CA TYR A 156 -6.32 -19.49 -5.04
C TYR A 156 -4.98 -18.88 -5.51
N TRP A 157 -4.60 -17.72 -4.98
CA TRP A 157 -3.35 -17.06 -5.40
C TRP A 157 -2.11 -17.80 -4.94
N LEU A 158 -2.14 -18.52 -3.82
CA LEU A 158 -1.10 -19.46 -3.42
C LEU A 158 -1.01 -20.64 -4.41
N GLY A 159 -2.14 -21.21 -4.82
CA GLY A 159 -2.17 -22.23 -5.87
C GLY A 159 -1.49 -21.75 -7.15
N ARG A 160 -1.86 -20.55 -7.66
CA ARG A 160 -1.23 -19.93 -8.83
C ARG A 160 0.28 -19.69 -8.64
N THR A 161 0.69 -19.36 -7.43
CA THR A 161 2.09 -19.15 -7.09
C THR A 161 2.88 -20.45 -7.16
N TYR A 162 2.37 -21.50 -6.53
CA TYR A 162 3.03 -22.83 -6.56
C TYR A 162 3.04 -23.47 -7.94
N GLU A 163 2.06 -23.22 -8.80
CA GLU A 163 2.14 -23.57 -10.23
C GLU A 163 3.35 -22.92 -10.90
N LYS A 164 3.58 -21.61 -10.65
CA LYS A 164 4.70 -20.88 -11.22
C LYS A 164 6.05 -21.32 -10.66
N ILE A 165 6.09 -21.81 -9.42
CA ILE A 165 7.28 -22.42 -8.81
C ILE A 165 7.54 -23.84 -9.36
N GLY A 166 6.52 -24.49 -9.96
CA GLY A 166 6.60 -25.86 -10.44
C GLY A 166 6.27 -26.93 -9.39
N LYS A 167 5.73 -26.53 -8.23
CA LYS A 167 5.30 -27.43 -7.13
C LYS A 167 3.83 -27.83 -7.31
N LYS A 168 3.55 -28.71 -8.27
CA LYS A 168 2.18 -29.08 -8.67
C LYS A 168 1.33 -29.64 -7.54
N ASP A 169 1.89 -30.46 -6.65
CA ASP A 169 1.15 -31.06 -5.54
C ASP A 169 0.70 -29.99 -4.51
N LEU A 170 1.56 -29.03 -4.22
CA LEU A 170 1.20 -27.89 -3.37
C LEU A 170 0.16 -27.00 -4.05
N ALA A 171 0.30 -26.75 -5.34
CA ALA A 171 -0.70 -26.00 -6.08
C ALA A 171 -2.08 -26.65 -6.00
N ALA A 172 -2.16 -27.97 -6.21
CA ALA A 172 -3.41 -28.73 -6.10
C ALA A 172 -4.00 -28.65 -4.68
N GLN A 173 -3.17 -28.75 -3.64
CA GLN A 173 -3.62 -28.61 -2.24
C GLN A 173 -4.25 -27.23 -1.99
N TRP A 174 -3.61 -26.16 -2.46
CA TRP A 174 -4.11 -24.80 -2.26
C TRP A 174 -5.38 -24.52 -3.07
N TYR A 175 -5.51 -25.05 -4.30
CA TYR A 175 -6.76 -24.97 -5.05
C TYR A 175 -7.88 -25.74 -4.36
N LYS A 176 -7.59 -26.92 -3.81
CA LYS A 176 -8.55 -27.68 -3.01
C LYS A 176 -8.97 -26.89 -1.76
N GLU A 177 -8.05 -26.19 -1.11
CA GLU A 177 -8.37 -25.29 0.02
C GLU A 177 -9.32 -24.19 -0.40
N SER A 178 -9.02 -23.50 -1.51
CA SER A 178 -9.87 -22.45 -2.07
C SER A 178 -11.27 -22.98 -2.43
N SER A 179 -11.37 -24.17 -3.04
CA SER A 179 -12.63 -24.77 -3.50
C SER A 179 -13.59 -25.17 -2.37
N LYS A 180 -13.17 -25.18 -1.13
CA LYS A 180 -14.06 -25.34 0.04
C LYS A 180 -15.11 -24.22 0.14
N TYR A 181 -14.88 -23.09 -0.49
CA TYR A 181 -15.70 -21.87 -0.40
C TYR A 181 -16.46 -21.61 -1.70
N LEU A 182 -17.29 -22.57 -2.14
CA LEU A 182 -17.99 -22.54 -3.43
C LEU A 182 -18.96 -21.36 -3.65
N THR A 183 -19.32 -20.65 -2.59
CA THR A 183 -20.13 -19.42 -2.68
C THR A 183 -19.29 -18.20 -3.07
N THR A 184 -17.98 -18.32 -3.18
CA THR A 184 -17.06 -17.26 -3.54
C THR A 184 -16.54 -17.42 -4.96
N TYR A 185 -16.18 -16.30 -5.60
CA TYR A 185 -15.60 -16.31 -6.96
C TYR A 185 -14.36 -17.21 -7.06
N TYR A 186 -13.40 -17.05 -6.14
CA TYR A 186 -12.16 -17.83 -6.19
C TYR A 186 -12.37 -19.29 -5.82
N GLY A 187 -13.35 -19.60 -4.93
CA GLY A 187 -13.73 -20.97 -4.62
C GLY A 187 -14.28 -21.70 -5.84
N GLN A 188 -15.15 -21.06 -6.61
CA GLN A 188 -15.66 -21.61 -7.86
C GLN A 188 -14.57 -21.77 -8.92
N LEU A 189 -13.71 -20.74 -9.07
CA LEU A 189 -12.60 -20.79 -10.04
C LEU A 189 -11.58 -21.90 -9.74
N SER A 190 -11.40 -22.26 -8.48
CA SER A 190 -10.50 -23.35 -8.07
C SER A 190 -11.10 -24.75 -8.19
N HIS A 191 -12.41 -24.85 -8.39
CA HIS A 191 -13.11 -26.14 -8.54
C HIS A 191 -13.10 -26.63 -10.00
N LEU A 192 -12.87 -25.73 -10.95
CA LEU A 192 -12.73 -26.03 -12.38
C LEU A 192 -11.38 -26.68 -12.70
#